data_f989f6775585dc1701cbd9c7d47f8077
#
_entry.id   f989f6775585dc1701cbd9c7d47f8077
#
_cell.length_a   1.000
_cell.length_b   1.000
_cell.length_c   1.000
_cell.angle_alpha   90.00
_cell.angle_beta   90.00
_cell.angle_gamma   90.00
#
_symmetry.space_group_name_H-M   'P 1'
#
loop_
_entity.id
_entity.type
_entity.pdbx_description
1 polymer ?
#
loop_
_entity_poly.entity_id
_entity_poly.type
_entity_poly.pdbx_seq_one_letter_code
_entity_poly.pdbx_strand_id
1 'polypeptide(L)'
;EAAAVQTGKSPRRLVDGGPLYAGDEVKTAADGIAVIGFRDETRLSLNPETAFRITGFSYRNPNASDNIALQILRGGLRVFTGLIAKSDPKSMSLRTRLSTIGIRGTGMDISCEGPCAEDGPDTPTSATPAQGEGLFMVTWLGLTYFGPPASDLDIPLGQAGFVGTARVARLLDGVPAFMLNFAAPRPDGLSIDWQQLFGAIPASGEDGLYVFVRDGAVSLRTGRGVSELGI
;
A
#
# COMPACT_ATOMS: atom_id res chain seq x y z
N GLU A 1 -16.84 -4.22 1.19
CA GLU A 1 -17.04 -2.75 1.16
C GLU A 1 -15.74 -1.98 1.30
N ALA A 2 -15.65 -0.81 0.63
CA ALA A 2 -14.51 0.07 0.76
C ALA A 2 -14.94 1.49 1.10
N ALA A 3 -14.30 2.11 2.08
CA ALA A 3 -14.50 3.51 2.42
C ALA A 3 -13.18 4.27 2.51
N ALA A 4 -13.16 5.55 2.12
CA ALA A 4 -12.06 6.47 2.37
C ALA A 4 -12.45 7.49 3.43
N VAL A 5 -11.55 7.74 4.37
CA VAL A 5 -11.75 8.73 5.43
C VAL A 5 -10.51 9.61 5.56
N GLN A 6 -10.69 10.94 5.54
CA GLN A 6 -9.67 11.90 6.01
C GLN A 6 -9.97 12.31 7.44
N THR A 7 -8.95 12.56 8.23
CA THR A 7 -9.08 12.98 9.62
C THR A 7 -9.99 14.21 9.75
N GLY A 8 -11.07 14.09 10.53
CA GLY A 8 -12.02 15.17 10.82
C GLY A 8 -13.12 15.40 9.77
N LYS A 9 -13.25 14.56 8.76
CA LYS A 9 -14.31 14.65 7.74
C LYS A 9 -15.16 13.38 7.68
N SER A 10 -16.40 13.48 7.15
CA SER A 10 -17.30 12.34 6.99
C SER A 10 -16.77 11.33 5.96
N PRO A 11 -17.02 10.02 6.12
CA PRO A 11 -16.63 9.02 5.15
C PRO A 11 -17.17 9.30 3.76
N ARG A 12 -16.35 9.08 2.74
CA ARG A 12 -16.75 9.16 1.34
C ARG A 12 -16.85 7.75 0.76
N ARG A 13 -18.03 7.43 0.21
CA ARG A 13 -18.20 6.20 -0.54
C ARG A 13 -17.27 6.21 -1.78
N LEU A 14 -16.48 5.16 -1.98
CA LEU A 14 -15.75 4.96 -3.21
C LEU A 14 -16.65 4.32 -4.25
N VAL A 15 -16.63 4.88 -5.44
CA VAL A 15 -17.19 4.28 -6.65
C VAL A 15 -16.05 3.83 -7.53
N ASP A 16 -16.30 2.84 -8.37
CA ASP A 16 -15.36 2.40 -9.38
C ASP A 16 -14.89 3.60 -10.23
N GLY A 17 -13.57 3.75 -10.39
CA GLY A 17 -12.98 4.93 -11.01
C GLY A 17 -13.09 6.22 -10.18
N GLY A 18 -13.57 6.16 -8.93
CA GLY A 18 -13.67 7.33 -8.05
C GLY A 18 -12.31 7.84 -7.58
N PRO A 19 -12.17 9.18 -7.36
CA PRO A 19 -10.89 9.78 -6.98
C PRO A 19 -10.53 9.53 -5.52
N LEU A 20 -9.24 9.29 -5.26
CA LEU A 20 -8.58 9.38 -3.97
C LEU A 20 -7.65 10.59 -3.94
N TYR A 21 -7.39 11.10 -2.73
CA TYR A 21 -6.55 12.29 -2.53
C TYR A 21 -5.50 12.04 -1.45
N ALA A 22 -4.45 12.84 -1.45
CA ALA A 22 -3.51 12.88 -0.34
C ALA A 22 -4.25 13.16 0.98
N GLY A 23 -3.94 12.40 2.02
CA GLY A 23 -4.65 12.40 3.31
C GLY A 23 -5.79 11.38 3.41
N ASP A 24 -6.16 10.71 2.32
CA ASP A 24 -7.17 9.65 2.35
C ASP A 24 -6.61 8.39 3.04
N GLU A 25 -7.44 7.81 3.91
CA GLU A 25 -7.25 6.48 4.47
C GLU A 25 -8.25 5.52 3.84
N VAL A 26 -7.75 4.47 3.24
CA VAL A 26 -8.54 3.41 2.57
C VAL A 26 -8.60 2.21 3.49
N LYS A 27 -9.81 1.68 3.71
CA LYS A 27 -10.05 0.43 4.46
C LYS A 27 -10.81 -0.57 3.60
N THR A 28 -10.34 -1.81 3.58
CA THR A 28 -11.07 -2.94 3.01
C THR A 28 -11.78 -3.71 4.10
N ALA A 29 -13.00 -4.18 3.83
CA ALA A 29 -13.74 -5.08 4.72
C ALA A 29 -13.13 -6.50 4.71
N ALA A 30 -13.66 -7.40 5.54
CA ALA A 30 -13.20 -8.78 5.67
C ALA A 30 -13.29 -9.60 4.36
N ASP A 31 -14.18 -9.22 3.44
CA ASP A 31 -14.36 -9.80 2.12
C ASP A 31 -13.91 -8.85 0.98
N GLY A 32 -13.36 -7.68 1.34
CA GLY A 32 -13.07 -6.60 0.41
C GLY A 32 -11.68 -6.65 -0.20
N ILE A 33 -11.58 -6.44 -1.50
CA ILE A 33 -10.34 -6.23 -2.24
C ILE A 33 -10.42 -4.88 -2.95
N ALA A 34 -9.35 -4.10 -2.90
CA ALA A 34 -9.27 -2.86 -3.65
C ALA A 34 -8.05 -2.84 -4.57
N VAL A 35 -8.23 -2.29 -5.77
CA VAL A 35 -7.13 -1.98 -6.68
C VAL A 35 -7.06 -0.46 -6.84
N ILE A 36 -5.88 0.10 -6.64
CA ILE A 36 -5.62 1.54 -6.69
C ILE A 36 -4.59 1.80 -7.80
N GLY A 37 -4.95 2.65 -8.75
CA GLY A 37 -4.04 3.14 -9.77
C GLY A 37 -3.63 4.58 -9.51
N PHE A 38 -2.34 4.87 -9.61
CA PHE A 38 -1.79 6.22 -9.55
C PHE A 38 -1.49 6.74 -10.96
N ARG A 39 -1.48 8.06 -11.15
CA ARG A 39 -1.18 8.68 -12.44
C ARG A 39 0.19 8.33 -13.02
N ASP A 40 1.15 7.97 -12.17
CA ASP A 40 2.48 7.51 -12.57
C ASP A 40 2.52 6.02 -12.94
N GLU A 41 1.35 5.37 -13.06
CA GLU A 41 1.15 3.94 -13.32
C GLU A 41 1.56 3.02 -12.15
N THR A 42 1.85 3.56 -10.97
CA THR A 42 1.93 2.75 -9.74
C THR A 42 0.58 2.10 -9.47
N ARG A 43 0.59 0.82 -9.12
CA ARG A 43 -0.62 0.03 -8.83
C ARG A 43 -0.49 -0.64 -7.48
N LEU A 44 -1.55 -0.56 -6.71
CA LEU A 44 -1.68 -1.27 -5.44
C LEU A 44 -2.86 -2.22 -5.50
N SER A 45 -2.72 -3.39 -4.92
CA SER A 45 -3.84 -4.30 -4.65
C SER A 45 -3.90 -4.57 -3.16
N LEU A 46 -5.00 -4.19 -2.51
CA LEU A 46 -5.21 -4.33 -1.07
C LEU A 46 -5.97 -5.61 -0.77
N ASN A 47 -5.45 -6.40 0.15
CA ASN A 47 -6.13 -7.58 0.69
C ASN A 47 -7.33 -7.18 1.57
N PRO A 48 -8.21 -8.11 1.91
CA PRO A 48 -9.20 -7.93 2.98
C PRO A 48 -8.57 -7.40 4.27
N GLU A 49 -9.36 -6.68 5.07
CA GLU A 49 -8.97 -6.12 6.38
C GLU A 49 -7.73 -5.22 6.37
N THR A 50 -7.42 -4.62 5.23
CA THR A 50 -6.29 -3.70 5.07
C THR A 50 -6.71 -2.27 5.36
N ALA A 51 -5.87 -1.55 6.11
CA ALA A 51 -5.96 -0.11 6.30
C ALA A 51 -4.68 0.55 5.79
N PHE A 52 -4.84 1.52 4.90
CA PHE A 52 -3.77 2.15 4.15
C PHE A 52 -4.04 3.65 4.00
N ARG A 53 -3.00 4.48 4.10
CA ARG A 53 -3.12 5.94 3.98
C ARG A 53 -2.19 6.49 2.89
N ILE A 54 -2.72 7.41 2.09
CA ILE A 54 -1.94 8.21 1.14
C ILE A 54 -1.50 9.45 1.89
N THR A 55 -0.22 9.52 2.27
CA THR A 55 0.30 10.68 3.03
C THR A 55 0.79 11.78 2.12
N GLY A 56 1.08 11.48 0.85
CA GLY A 56 1.44 12.46 -0.16
C GLY A 56 1.47 11.86 -1.56
N PHE A 57 1.07 12.65 -2.54
CA PHE A 57 1.20 12.32 -3.96
C PHE A 57 1.34 13.59 -4.78
N SER A 58 2.37 13.66 -5.60
CA SER A 58 2.58 14.70 -6.60
C SER A 58 3.14 14.07 -7.86
N TYR A 59 2.49 14.31 -8.99
CA TYR A 59 2.94 13.85 -10.30
C TYR A 59 2.53 14.84 -11.39
N ARG A 60 3.53 15.51 -11.97
CA ARG A 60 3.36 16.54 -13.01
C ARG A 60 4.02 16.20 -14.34
N ASN A 61 4.32 14.96 -14.59
CA ASN A 61 5.24 14.41 -15.59
C ASN A 61 6.64 14.24 -14.98
N PRO A 62 7.38 13.15 -15.27
CA PRO A 62 8.58 12.80 -14.48
C PRO A 62 9.52 13.99 -14.30
N ASN A 63 9.57 14.52 -13.09
CA ASN A 63 10.47 15.58 -12.68
C ASN A 63 10.93 15.38 -11.23
N ALA A 64 11.94 16.13 -10.79
CA ALA A 64 12.57 15.97 -9.48
C ALA A 64 11.66 16.28 -8.27
N SER A 65 10.45 16.84 -8.48
CA SER A 65 9.49 17.15 -7.42
C SER A 65 8.37 16.12 -7.30
N ASP A 66 8.30 15.16 -8.22
CA ASP A 66 7.28 14.10 -8.17
C ASP A 66 7.58 13.13 -7.04
N ASN A 67 6.55 12.77 -6.28
CA ASN A 67 6.70 11.86 -5.14
C ASN A 67 5.43 11.08 -4.81
N ILE A 68 5.63 9.91 -4.20
CA ILE A 68 4.57 9.09 -3.58
C ILE A 68 4.99 8.79 -2.15
N ALA A 69 4.16 9.17 -1.18
CA ALA A 69 4.33 8.85 0.21
C ALA A 69 3.09 8.10 0.73
N LEU A 70 3.30 6.87 1.18
CA LEU A 70 2.26 5.94 1.57
C LEU A 70 2.53 5.43 2.98
N GLN A 71 1.46 5.06 3.70
CA GLN A 71 1.54 4.43 5.01
C GLN A 71 0.61 3.22 5.08
N ILE A 72 1.15 2.08 5.49
CA ILE A 72 0.35 0.91 5.84
C ILE A 72 0.06 1.00 7.32
N LEU A 73 -1.23 1.03 7.67
CA LEU A 73 -1.69 1.07 9.04
C LEU A 73 -1.90 -0.35 9.57
N ARG A 74 -2.38 -1.26 8.72
CA ARG A 74 -2.64 -2.68 9.00
C ARG A 74 -2.93 -3.44 7.71
N GLY A 75 -2.77 -4.77 7.75
CA GLY A 75 -3.22 -5.67 6.68
C GLY A 75 -2.18 -5.96 5.62
N GLY A 76 -2.62 -6.42 4.46
CA GLY A 76 -1.75 -6.87 3.38
C GLY A 76 -1.99 -6.12 2.08
N LEU A 77 -0.91 -5.79 1.38
CA LEU A 77 -1.02 -5.19 0.06
C LEU A 77 0.09 -5.66 -0.89
N ARG A 78 -0.21 -5.60 -2.17
CA ARG A 78 0.72 -5.82 -3.27
C ARG A 78 1.01 -4.50 -3.97
N VAL A 79 2.26 -4.26 -4.30
CA VAL A 79 2.73 -3.02 -4.94
C VAL A 79 3.43 -3.35 -6.24
N PHE A 80 3.07 -2.64 -7.30
CA PHE A 80 3.84 -2.59 -8.56
C PHE A 80 4.15 -1.12 -8.86
N THR A 81 5.44 -0.77 -8.90
CA THR A 81 5.87 0.62 -8.99
C THR A 81 5.80 1.18 -10.39
N GLY A 82 5.38 2.43 -10.49
CA GLY A 82 5.25 3.19 -11.72
C GLY A 82 6.48 4.06 -12.07
N LEU A 83 6.21 5.16 -12.76
CA LEU A 83 7.24 6.02 -13.35
C LEU A 83 8.03 6.82 -12.32
N ILE A 84 7.40 7.26 -11.22
CA ILE A 84 8.10 8.00 -10.15
C ILE A 84 9.24 7.17 -9.58
N ALA A 85 8.94 5.95 -9.12
CA ALA A 85 9.94 5.07 -8.50
C ALA A 85 10.98 4.55 -9.51
N LYS A 86 10.61 4.45 -10.80
CA LYS A 86 11.56 4.09 -11.87
C LYS A 86 12.52 5.22 -12.19
N SER A 87 12.05 6.47 -12.12
CA SER A 87 12.85 7.67 -12.37
C SER A 87 13.79 7.98 -11.19
N ASP A 88 13.25 8.00 -9.97
CA ASP A 88 13.99 8.16 -8.74
C ASP A 88 13.38 7.29 -7.63
N PRO A 89 14.03 6.18 -7.24
CA PRO A 89 13.56 5.30 -6.18
C PRO A 89 13.33 5.99 -4.84
N LYS A 90 14.02 7.09 -4.54
CA LYS A 90 13.89 7.85 -3.30
C LYS A 90 12.61 8.68 -3.26
N SER A 91 12.01 8.95 -4.41
CA SER A 91 10.76 9.70 -4.54
C SER A 91 9.51 8.86 -4.21
N MET A 92 9.67 7.56 -3.94
CA MET A 92 8.61 6.71 -3.41
C MET A 92 8.97 6.18 -2.03
N SER A 93 8.11 6.42 -1.05
CA SER A 93 8.25 5.89 0.30
C SER A 93 6.99 5.18 0.76
N LEU A 94 7.16 4.03 1.39
CA LEU A 94 6.10 3.26 2.01
C LEU A 94 6.47 3.01 3.46
N ARG A 95 5.67 3.54 4.39
CA ARG A 95 5.96 3.49 5.82
C ARG A 95 5.02 2.55 6.55
N THR A 96 5.55 1.93 7.59
CA THR A 96 4.81 1.17 8.59
C THR A 96 5.26 1.65 9.98
N ARG A 97 4.63 1.16 11.03
CA ARG A 97 5.07 1.39 12.42
C ARG A 97 6.48 0.83 12.70
N LEU A 98 6.87 -0.26 12.03
CA LEU A 98 8.13 -0.96 12.29
C LEU A 98 9.27 -0.56 11.38
N SER A 99 9.00 -0.15 10.15
CA SER A 99 10.02 0.12 9.13
C SER A 99 9.54 1.11 8.08
N THR A 100 10.46 1.82 7.46
CA THR A 100 10.27 2.42 6.14
C THR A 100 10.73 1.42 5.09
N ILE A 101 9.89 1.15 4.12
CA ILE A 101 10.18 0.24 3.01
C ILE A 101 10.69 1.10 1.86
N GLY A 102 11.90 0.82 1.43
CA GLY A 102 12.50 1.43 0.26
C GLY A 102 12.39 0.52 -0.96
N ILE A 103 12.39 1.14 -2.13
CA ILE A 103 12.00 0.53 -3.38
C ILE A 103 13.02 0.89 -4.45
N ARG A 104 13.43 -0.09 -5.26
CA ARG A 104 14.32 0.13 -6.42
C ARG A 104 13.73 -0.53 -7.66
N GLY A 105 12.62 0.10 -8.20
CA GLY A 105 11.96 -0.34 -9.43
C GLY A 105 11.35 -1.74 -9.32
N THR A 106 10.23 -1.89 -8.57
CA THR A 106 9.89 -3.19 -8.01
C THR A 106 8.42 -3.58 -8.06
N GLY A 107 8.25 -4.89 -7.82
CA GLY A 107 7.01 -5.50 -7.35
C GLY A 107 7.25 -6.22 -6.03
N MET A 108 6.34 -6.03 -5.07
CA MET A 108 6.45 -6.60 -3.73
C MET A 108 5.08 -6.89 -3.12
N ASP A 109 5.08 -7.85 -2.20
CA ASP A 109 3.96 -8.14 -1.31
C ASP A 109 4.35 -7.77 0.11
N ILE A 110 3.43 -7.17 0.87
CA ILE A 110 3.66 -6.70 2.23
C ILE A 110 2.51 -7.16 3.12
N SER A 111 2.84 -7.61 4.33
CA SER A 111 1.88 -7.88 5.41
C SER A 111 2.32 -7.17 6.68
N CYS A 112 1.40 -6.45 7.31
CA CYS A 112 1.61 -5.64 8.50
C CYS A 112 0.51 -5.93 9.52
N GLU A 113 0.77 -6.85 10.45
CA GLU A 113 -0.19 -7.32 11.44
C GLU A 113 0.38 -7.29 12.86
N GLY A 114 -0.50 -7.39 13.86
CA GLY A 114 -0.12 -7.37 15.25
C GLY A 114 0.74 -6.15 15.62
N PRO A 115 1.99 -6.32 16.06
CA PRO A 115 2.86 -5.21 16.46
C PRO A 115 3.19 -4.23 15.32
N CYS A 116 3.00 -4.63 14.07
CA CYS A 116 3.16 -3.74 12.92
C CYS A 116 1.96 -2.81 12.74
N ALA A 117 0.76 -3.26 13.08
CA ALA A 117 -0.46 -2.48 12.96
C ALA A 117 -0.44 -1.24 13.86
N GLU A 118 -1.05 -0.13 13.42
CA GLU A 118 -1.14 1.10 14.23
C GLU A 118 -1.94 0.89 15.52
N ASP A 119 -2.98 0.07 15.47
CA ASP A 119 -3.83 -0.32 16.60
C ASP A 119 -3.36 -1.62 17.29
N GLY A 120 -2.21 -2.13 16.88
CA GLY A 120 -1.63 -3.35 17.40
C GLY A 120 -0.98 -3.19 18.78
N PRO A 121 -0.74 -4.30 19.50
CA PRO A 121 -0.17 -4.27 20.84
C PRO A 121 1.26 -3.71 20.82
N ASP A 122 1.60 -2.91 21.83
CA ASP A 122 2.97 -2.41 22.06
C ASP A 122 3.91 -3.46 22.65
N THR A 123 3.36 -4.58 23.11
CA THR A 123 4.10 -5.66 23.75
C THR A 123 4.99 -6.40 22.77
N PRO A 124 6.24 -6.72 23.16
CA PRO A 124 7.09 -7.58 22.34
C PRO A 124 6.42 -8.93 22.11
N THR A 125 6.19 -9.27 20.87
CA THR A 125 5.82 -10.63 20.50
C THR A 125 6.99 -11.57 20.80
N SER A 126 6.67 -12.80 21.18
CA SER A 126 7.62 -13.92 21.38
C SER A 126 8.66 -13.96 20.25
N ALA A 127 9.87 -14.48 20.53
CA ALA A 127 10.93 -14.68 19.57
C ALA A 127 10.50 -15.51 18.32
N THR A 128 9.38 -16.24 18.45
CA THR A 128 8.69 -16.88 17.34
C THR A 128 7.39 -16.12 17.12
N PRO A 129 7.27 -15.28 16.06
CA PRO A 129 6.03 -14.55 15.80
C PRO A 129 4.90 -15.55 15.59
N ALA A 130 3.74 -15.28 16.17
CA ALA A 130 2.50 -15.94 15.77
C ALA A 130 2.35 -15.77 14.24
N GLN A 131 1.78 -16.76 13.56
CA GLN A 131 1.72 -16.75 12.09
C GLN A 131 1.11 -15.43 11.59
N GLY A 132 1.92 -14.62 10.88
CA GLY A 132 1.50 -13.36 10.30
C GLY A 132 1.70 -12.10 11.16
N GLU A 133 2.11 -12.20 12.42
CA GLU A 133 2.35 -11.01 13.25
C GLU A 133 3.72 -10.37 13.01
N GLY A 134 3.73 -9.06 12.75
CA GLY A 134 4.90 -8.26 12.43
C GLY A 134 4.82 -7.67 11.03
N LEU A 135 5.95 -7.22 10.52
CA LEU A 135 6.09 -6.75 9.15
C LEU A 135 6.79 -7.82 8.33
N PHE A 136 6.10 -8.32 7.31
CA PHE A 136 6.65 -9.23 6.31
C PHE A 136 6.68 -8.55 4.95
N MET A 137 7.71 -8.85 4.16
CA MET A 137 7.82 -8.36 2.79
C MET A 137 8.42 -9.45 1.89
N VAL A 138 7.88 -9.58 0.69
CA VAL A 138 8.40 -10.47 -0.37
C VAL A 138 8.66 -9.63 -1.60
N THR A 139 9.88 -9.71 -2.15
CA THR A 139 10.23 -9.05 -3.42
C THR A 139 10.03 -10.04 -4.56
N TRP A 140 9.10 -9.75 -5.48
CA TRP A 140 8.89 -10.58 -6.65
C TRP A 140 9.30 -9.92 -7.98
N LEU A 141 9.76 -8.66 -7.93
CA LEU A 141 10.41 -7.95 -9.04
C LEU A 141 11.38 -6.91 -8.47
N GLY A 142 12.59 -6.86 -9.00
CA GLY A 142 13.62 -5.87 -8.63
C GLY A 142 14.23 -6.10 -7.25
N LEU A 143 14.41 -5.05 -6.48
CA LEU A 143 14.99 -5.04 -5.14
C LEU A 143 14.18 -4.16 -4.20
N THR A 144 13.87 -4.65 -3.01
CA THR A 144 13.30 -3.86 -1.91
C THR A 144 14.24 -3.86 -0.70
N TYR A 145 14.00 -2.98 0.26
CA TYR A 145 14.75 -3.00 1.51
C TYR A 145 13.91 -2.50 2.68
N PHE A 146 14.23 -2.99 3.87
CA PHE A 146 13.81 -2.37 5.12
C PHE A 146 14.80 -1.29 5.51
N GLY A 147 14.30 -0.20 6.06
CA GLY A 147 15.08 0.90 6.60
C GLY A 147 14.50 1.43 7.92
N PRO A 148 15.00 2.55 8.44
CA PRO A 148 14.61 3.07 9.74
C PRO A 148 13.08 3.18 9.94
N PRO A 149 12.56 2.92 11.16
CA PRO A 149 13.28 2.65 12.42
C PRO A 149 13.80 1.21 12.59
N ALA A 150 13.57 0.31 11.63
CA ALA A 150 14.22 -1.01 11.62
C ALA A 150 15.70 -0.89 11.17
N SER A 151 16.47 -1.96 11.37
CA SER A 151 17.80 -2.08 10.78
C SER A 151 17.72 -2.18 9.25
N ASP A 152 18.69 -1.62 8.56
CA ASP A 152 18.75 -1.70 7.09
C ASP A 152 18.99 -3.14 6.63
N LEU A 153 18.19 -3.60 5.67
CA LEU A 153 18.31 -4.91 5.07
C LEU A 153 17.72 -4.94 3.67
N ASP A 154 18.51 -5.30 2.68
CA ASP A 154 18.06 -5.57 1.32
C ASP A 154 17.29 -6.90 1.24
N ILE A 155 16.19 -6.92 0.51
CA ILE A 155 15.38 -8.10 0.22
C ILE A 155 15.44 -8.35 -1.29
N PRO A 156 16.31 -9.25 -1.75
CA PRO A 156 16.47 -9.56 -3.16
C PRO A 156 15.25 -10.22 -3.79
N LEU A 157 15.24 -10.27 -5.11
CA LEU A 157 14.23 -10.97 -5.90
C LEU A 157 14.00 -12.41 -5.41
N GLY A 158 12.74 -12.77 -5.19
CA GLY A 158 12.32 -14.10 -4.74
C GLY A 158 12.50 -14.35 -3.24
N GLN A 159 13.06 -13.40 -2.50
CA GLN A 159 13.27 -13.55 -1.06
C GLN A 159 12.19 -12.87 -0.23
N ALA A 160 12.05 -13.33 1.00
CA ALA A 160 11.19 -12.77 2.01
C ALA A 160 12.01 -12.20 3.18
N GLY A 161 11.54 -11.08 3.73
CA GLY A 161 12.12 -10.45 4.90
C GLY A 161 11.07 -10.25 6.00
N PHE A 162 11.54 -10.10 7.23
CA PHE A 162 10.73 -9.91 8.42
C PHE A 162 11.32 -8.86 9.36
N VAL A 163 10.43 -8.06 9.97
CA VAL A 163 10.73 -7.14 11.06
C VAL A 163 9.70 -7.31 12.17
N GLY A 164 10.17 -7.63 13.37
CA GLY A 164 9.35 -7.67 14.59
C GLY A 164 9.53 -6.43 15.47
N THR A 165 9.01 -6.48 16.70
CA THR A 165 9.06 -5.38 17.67
C THR A 165 10.48 -4.93 18.06
N ALA A 166 11.46 -5.82 18.01
CA ALA A 166 12.86 -5.49 18.21
C ALA A 166 13.45 -4.61 17.08
N ARG A 167 12.71 -4.41 16.00
CA ARG A 167 13.12 -3.63 14.81
C ARG A 167 14.43 -4.10 14.19
N VAL A 168 14.74 -5.38 14.35
CA VAL A 168 15.85 -6.04 13.67
C VAL A 168 15.30 -6.75 12.43
N ALA A 169 15.71 -6.28 11.28
CA ALA A 169 15.34 -6.88 10.01
C ALA A 169 16.15 -8.16 9.76
N ARG A 170 15.50 -9.18 9.20
CA ARG A 170 16.17 -10.44 8.80
C ARG A 170 15.54 -11.03 7.55
N LEU A 171 16.31 -11.74 6.77
CA LEU A 171 15.79 -12.60 5.72
C LEU A 171 15.15 -13.85 6.35
N LEU A 172 14.17 -14.38 5.64
CA LEU A 172 13.52 -15.65 5.99
C LEU A 172 14.05 -16.77 5.09
N ASP A 173 14.02 -18.01 5.58
CA ASP A 173 14.44 -19.20 4.80
C ASP A 173 13.52 -19.49 3.60
N GLY A 174 12.34 -18.86 3.55
CA GLY A 174 11.38 -18.98 2.47
C GLY A 174 10.21 -18.00 2.61
N VAL A 175 9.38 -17.93 1.58
CA VAL A 175 8.17 -17.12 1.60
C VAL A 175 7.13 -17.77 2.52
N PRO A 176 6.60 -17.05 3.53
CA PRO A 176 5.55 -17.59 4.41
C PRO A 176 4.30 -17.98 3.63
N ALA A 177 3.71 -19.12 3.96
CA ALA A 177 2.56 -19.68 3.24
C ALA A 177 1.37 -18.72 3.17
N PHE A 178 1.13 -17.91 4.23
CA PHE A 178 0.03 -16.94 4.23
C PHE A 178 0.23 -15.81 3.19
N MET A 179 1.47 -15.43 2.87
CA MET A 179 1.76 -14.44 1.83
C MET A 179 1.57 -14.99 0.42
N LEU A 180 1.74 -16.30 0.23
CA LEU A 180 1.48 -16.94 -1.05
C LEU A 180 -0.04 -16.97 -1.39
N ASN A 181 -0.88 -16.87 -0.37
CA ASN A 181 -2.35 -16.95 -0.46
C ASN A 181 -3.04 -15.59 -0.36
N PHE A 182 -2.38 -14.50 -0.69
CA PHE A 182 -3.02 -13.20 -0.75
C PHE A 182 -4.22 -13.22 -1.70
N ALA A 183 -5.39 -12.80 -1.21
CA ALA A 183 -6.63 -12.77 -1.97
C ALA A 183 -6.60 -11.71 -3.09
N ALA A 184 -5.93 -10.59 -2.84
CA ALA A 184 -5.78 -9.52 -3.83
C ALA A 184 -4.94 -10.00 -5.03
N PRO A 185 -5.34 -9.67 -6.26
CA PRO A 185 -4.59 -10.05 -7.46
C PRO A 185 -3.24 -9.36 -7.54
N ARG A 186 -2.31 -9.94 -8.27
CA ARG A 186 -1.04 -9.27 -8.58
C ARG A 186 -1.28 -8.07 -9.50
N PRO A 187 -0.82 -6.88 -9.10
CA PRO A 187 -1.15 -5.65 -9.81
C PRO A 187 -0.44 -5.52 -11.18
N ASP A 188 0.67 -6.23 -11.41
CA ASP A 188 1.38 -6.24 -12.68
C ASP A 188 0.57 -6.91 -13.81
N GLY A 189 -0.29 -7.88 -13.48
CA GLY A 189 -1.18 -8.57 -14.42
C GLY A 189 -2.51 -7.85 -14.68
N LEU A 190 -2.79 -6.73 -14.03
CA LEU A 190 -4.05 -6.02 -14.18
C LEU A 190 -4.01 -5.05 -15.36
N SER A 191 -5.01 -5.15 -16.24
CA SER A 191 -5.24 -4.15 -17.28
C SER A 191 -6.03 -2.97 -16.69
N ILE A 192 -5.42 -1.80 -16.67
CA ILE A 192 -6.05 -0.55 -16.21
C ILE A 192 -6.15 0.39 -17.41
N ASP A 193 -7.34 0.88 -17.71
CA ASP A 193 -7.54 1.91 -18.72
C ASP A 193 -7.19 3.29 -18.13
N TRP A 194 -5.92 3.65 -18.25
CA TRP A 194 -5.37 4.93 -17.79
C TRP A 194 -6.02 6.13 -18.45
N GLN A 195 -6.42 6.00 -19.71
CA GLN A 195 -7.10 7.06 -20.46
C GLN A 195 -8.48 7.33 -19.88
N GLN A 196 -9.21 6.27 -19.56
CA GLN A 196 -10.52 6.39 -18.91
C GLN A 196 -10.41 7.00 -17.52
N LEU A 197 -9.42 6.54 -16.71
CA LEU A 197 -9.25 7.01 -15.32
C LEU A 197 -8.76 8.46 -15.24
N PHE A 198 -7.82 8.86 -16.11
CA PHE A 198 -7.11 10.13 -15.97
C PHE A 198 -7.29 11.09 -17.15
N GLY A 199 -7.82 10.62 -18.30
CA GLY A 199 -7.98 11.43 -19.51
C GLY A 199 -9.07 12.49 -19.42
N ALA A 200 -10.01 12.38 -18.47
CA ALA A 200 -11.10 13.32 -18.25
C ALA A 200 -10.82 14.35 -17.13
N ILE A 201 -9.62 14.36 -16.54
CA ILE A 201 -9.31 15.27 -15.45
C ILE A 201 -8.89 16.62 -16.01
N PRO A 202 -9.62 17.72 -15.67
CA PRO A 202 -9.20 19.05 -16.01
C PRO A 202 -7.81 19.33 -15.43
N ALA A 203 -6.99 20.10 -16.14
CA ALA A 203 -5.67 20.56 -15.68
C ALA A 203 -5.71 21.50 -14.47
N SER A 204 -6.71 21.39 -13.60
CA SER A 204 -6.97 22.25 -12.44
C SER A 204 -6.22 21.81 -11.19
N GLY A 205 -4.94 21.49 -11.27
CA GLY A 205 -4.01 21.55 -10.13
C GLY A 205 -4.30 20.70 -8.87
N GLU A 206 -5.40 19.98 -8.80
CA GLU A 206 -5.68 19.05 -7.69
C GLU A 206 -5.16 17.67 -8.06
N ASP A 207 -4.15 17.21 -7.34
CA ASP A 207 -3.62 15.86 -7.48
C ASP A 207 -4.64 14.85 -6.94
N GLY A 208 -5.32 14.14 -7.84
CA GLY A 208 -6.31 13.12 -7.52
C GLY A 208 -5.78 11.71 -7.77
N LEU A 209 -6.20 10.79 -6.93
CA LEU A 209 -5.98 9.36 -7.06
C LEU A 209 -7.31 8.69 -7.38
N TYR A 210 -7.30 7.66 -8.23
CA TYR A 210 -8.52 6.95 -8.61
C TYR A 210 -8.45 5.51 -8.12
N VAL A 211 -9.56 5.01 -7.58
CA VAL A 211 -9.69 3.65 -7.07
C VAL A 211 -10.61 2.85 -7.96
N PHE A 212 -10.15 1.68 -8.35
CA PHE A 212 -10.95 0.67 -9.02
C PHE A 212 -11.25 -0.47 -8.03
N VAL A 213 -12.52 -0.71 -7.68
CA VAL A 213 -12.96 -1.86 -6.89
C VAL A 213 -13.43 -2.95 -7.85
N ARG A 214 -12.70 -4.07 -7.87
CA ARG A 214 -13.01 -5.16 -8.80
C ARG A 214 -13.96 -6.20 -8.19
N ASP A 215 -13.89 -6.40 -6.87
CA ASP A 215 -14.69 -7.40 -6.18
C ASP A 215 -14.74 -7.08 -4.68
N GLY A 216 -15.92 -7.18 -4.06
CA GLY A 216 -16.11 -6.84 -2.66
C GLY A 216 -16.29 -5.34 -2.41
N ALA A 217 -15.99 -4.89 -1.20
CA ALA A 217 -16.23 -3.52 -0.78
C ALA A 217 -15.00 -2.88 -0.16
N VAL A 218 -14.72 -1.63 -0.50
CA VAL A 218 -13.61 -0.82 0.03
C VAL A 218 -14.19 0.34 0.84
N SER A 219 -13.76 0.49 2.09
CA SER A 219 -14.10 1.63 2.94
C SER A 219 -13.02 2.70 2.83
N LEU A 220 -13.38 3.87 2.32
CA LEU A 220 -12.48 5.01 2.14
C LEU A 220 -12.73 6.08 3.21
N ARG A 221 -11.69 6.43 3.95
CA ARG A 221 -11.68 7.56 4.87
C ARG A 221 -10.98 8.75 4.25
N THR A 222 -11.70 9.81 3.93
CA THR A 222 -11.10 11.08 3.52
C THR A 222 -11.34 12.13 4.59
N GLY A 223 -10.55 13.18 4.62
CA GLY A 223 -10.83 14.34 5.47
C GLY A 223 -12.14 15.09 5.06
N ARG A 224 -12.88 14.63 4.05
CA ARG A 224 -14.21 15.11 3.65
C ARG A 224 -15.32 14.16 4.04
N GLY A 225 -15.02 12.96 4.58
CA GLY A 225 -16.02 12.01 5.03
C GLY A 225 -15.67 10.55 4.77
N VAL A 226 -16.51 9.62 5.28
CA VAL A 226 -16.46 8.18 4.99
C VAL A 226 -17.47 7.86 3.90
N SER A 227 -17.07 7.14 2.88
CA SER A 227 -17.98 6.58 1.87
C SER A 227 -17.73 5.07 1.75
N GLU A 228 -18.82 4.31 1.72
CA GLU A 228 -18.81 2.86 1.54
C GLU A 228 -19.17 2.51 0.10
N LEU A 229 -18.45 1.56 -0.49
CA LEU A 229 -18.71 0.97 -1.78
C LEU A 229 -18.97 -0.52 -1.65
N GLY A 230 -20.13 -0.93 -2.11
CA GLY A 230 -20.45 -2.31 -2.43
C GLY A 230 -20.99 -2.39 -3.86
N ILE A 231 -20.75 -3.50 -4.53
CA ILE A 231 -21.47 -3.90 -5.73
C ILE A 231 -22.81 -4.49 -5.29
#